data_5769669b65508d7cad59b96a2ceaf452
#
_entry.id   5769669b65508d7cad59b96a2ceaf452
#
_cell.length_a   1.000
_cell.length_b   1.000
_cell.length_c   1.000
_cell.angle_alpha   90.00
_cell.angle_beta   90.00
_cell.angle_gamma   90.00
#
_symmetry.space_group_name_H-M   'P 1'
#
loop_
_entity.id
_entity.type
_entity.pdbx_description
1 polymer ?
#
loop_
_entity_poly.entity_id
_entity_poly.type
_entity_poly.pdbx_seq_one_letter_code
_entity_poly.pdbx_strand_id
1 'polypeptide(L)'
;MSGETHFDFIARTGHDSSAPGNLGFNQIELRRIDKRQAEVKEKKDGTVVATVREKLSKDGKELTTTTATGGKADQITVWKRTGGAKAASDLFVGEWTEDLSKTRLGQGLVLRIEADESGGIRFLGDFSYTACFDGKQYALKNSRNDTVTLELVDPHTVDAIYRRDEQVTQTDRWLVSADGQQMTLSTTSTLETGQRVTEKLLFKK
;
A
#
# COMPACT_ATOMS: atom_id res chain seq x y z
N MET A 1 2.57 -1.20 -10.27
CA MET A 1 3.48 -1.40 -9.13
C MET A 1 3.73 -0.06 -8.50
N SER A 2 3.57 0.07 -7.21
CA SER A 2 3.96 1.27 -6.50
C SER A 2 5.47 1.43 -6.61
N GLY A 3 5.97 2.63 -6.84
CA GLY A 3 7.39 2.91 -6.98
C GLY A 3 8.21 2.85 -5.69
N GLU A 4 7.69 2.17 -4.69
CA GLU A 4 8.23 2.19 -3.33
C GLU A 4 9.25 1.10 -3.05
N THR A 5 9.23 0.05 -3.83
CA THR A 5 10.25 -0.99 -3.80
C THR A 5 10.71 -1.24 -5.22
N HIS A 6 12.02 -1.21 -5.42
CA HIS A 6 12.58 -1.50 -6.73
C HIS A 6 12.54 -3.02 -6.95
N PHE A 7 11.61 -3.45 -7.82
CA PHE A 7 11.52 -4.84 -8.26
C PHE A 7 11.89 -4.92 -9.73
N ASP A 8 12.91 -5.67 -10.04
CA ASP A 8 13.26 -6.04 -11.40
C ASP A 8 12.76 -7.46 -11.68
N PHE A 9 11.86 -7.59 -12.64
CA PHE A 9 11.44 -8.90 -13.12
C PHE A 9 11.13 -8.86 -14.62
N ILE A 10 11.25 -10.01 -15.27
CA ILE A 10 10.90 -10.20 -16.66
C ILE A 10 9.61 -11.01 -16.71
N ALA A 11 8.55 -10.41 -17.25
CA ALA A 11 7.28 -11.09 -17.47
C ALA A 11 7.05 -11.35 -18.95
N ARG A 12 6.60 -12.57 -19.28
CA ARG A 12 6.13 -12.93 -20.61
C ARG A 12 4.61 -12.95 -20.63
N THR A 13 4.01 -12.33 -21.63
CA THR A 13 2.55 -12.33 -21.78
C THR A 13 2.00 -13.75 -21.86
N GLY A 14 0.96 -14.02 -21.05
CA GLY A 14 0.26 -15.31 -21.04
C GLY A 14 0.96 -16.42 -20.25
N HIS A 15 2.04 -16.11 -19.53
CA HIS A 15 2.77 -17.08 -18.71
C HIS A 15 2.99 -16.55 -17.30
N ASP A 16 3.00 -17.46 -16.33
CA ASP A 16 3.44 -17.13 -14.97
C ASP A 16 4.95 -16.83 -14.99
N SER A 17 5.30 -15.68 -14.43
CA SER A 17 6.67 -15.21 -14.33
C SER A 17 7.01 -14.99 -12.86
N SER A 18 8.24 -15.36 -12.47
CA SER A 18 8.73 -15.13 -11.10
C SER A 18 8.83 -13.63 -10.82
N ALA A 19 8.38 -13.22 -9.65
CA ALA A 19 8.48 -11.86 -9.13
C ALA A 19 9.14 -11.90 -7.74
N PRO A 20 10.45 -12.11 -7.65
CA PRO A 20 11.17 -12.23 -6.39
C PRO A 20 11.20 -10.89 -5.66
N GLY A 21 11.34 -10.95 -4.33
CA GLY A 21 11.52 -9.76 -3.49
C GLY A 21 10.24 -9.10 -3.01
N ASN A 22 9.06 -9.50 -3.49
CA ASN A 22 7.78 -9.04 -2.95
C ASN A 22 7.25 -10.05 -1.91
N LEU A 23 6.79 -9.53 -0.76
CA LEU A 23 6.24 -10.40 0.29
C LEU A 23 4.75 -10.74 0.06
N GLY A 24 4.03 -9.91 -0.69
CA GLY A 24 2.62 -10.12 -0.99
C GLY A 24 2.36 -11.17 -2.06
N PHE A 25 3.28 -11.30 -3.03
CA PHE A 25 3.19 -12.27 -4.12
C PHE A 25 4.59 -12.70 -4.59
N ASN A 26 4.68 -13.82 -5.29
CA ASN A 26 5.95 -14.35 -5.82
C ASN A 26 5.90 -14.71 -7.30
N GLN A 27 4.72 -14.57 -7.92
CA GLN A 27 4.50 -14.80 -9.34
C GLN A 27 3.55 -13.76 -9.91
N ILE A 28 3.71 -13.43 -11.17
CA ILE A 28 2.78 -12.61 -11.94
C ILE A 28 2.43 -13.25 -13.26
N GLU A 29 1.22 -13.02 -13.72
CA GLU A 29 0.73 -13.34 -15.07
C GLU A 29 0.31 -12.06 -15.75
N LEU A 30 1.02 -11.65 -16.81
CA LEU A 30 0.70 -10.47 -17.61
C LEU A 30 -0.16 -10.88 -18.80
N ARG A 31 -1.29 -10.23 -19.00
CA ARG A 31 -2.16 -10.38 -20.18
C ARG A 31 -2.37 -9.03 -20.86
N ARG A 32 -2.04 -8.91 -22.12
CA ARG A 32 -2.44 -7.78 -22.94
C ARG A 32 -3.87 -7.97 -23.42
N ILE A 33 -4.73 -7.00 -23.14
CA ILE A 33 -6.13 -6.98 -23.59
C ILE A 33 -6.21 -6.28 -24.95
N ASP A 34 -5.60 -5.11 -25.05
CA ASP A 34 -5.43 -4.36 -26.30
C ASP A 34 -4.19 -3.44 -26.23
N LYS A 35 -4.06 -2.51 -27.19
CA LYS A 35 -2.93 -1.57 -27.25
C LYS A 35 -2.81 -0.64 -26.03
N ARG A 36 -3.91 -0.45 -25.28
CA ARG A 36 -4.00 0.48 -24.16
C ARG A 36 -4.50 -0.15 -22.88
N GLN A 37 -4.72 -1.46 -22.87
CA GLN A 37 -5.20 -2.15 -21.69
C GLN A 37 -4.38 -3.41 -21.44
N ALA A 38 -4.02 -3.63 -20.18
CA ALA A 38 -3.37 -4.84 -19.71
C ALA A 38 -3.99 -5.27 -18.38
N GLU A 39 -3.80 -6.53 -18.05
CA GLU A 39 -4.18 -7.11 -16.77
C GLU A 39 -2.97 -7.88 -16.23
N VAL A 40 -2.66 -7.64 -14.97
CA VAL A 40 -1.63 -8.37 -14.23
C VAL A 40 -2.34 -9.10 -13.09
N LYS A 41 -2.16 -10.41 -13.01
CA LYS A 41 -2.54 -11.19 -11.84
C LYS A 41 -1.31 -11.41 -10.98
N GLU A 42 -1.39 -11.00 -9.74
CA GLU A 42 -0.41 -11.27 -8.71
C GLU A 42 -0.79 -12.55 -8.00
N LYS A 43 0.15 -13.49 -7.92
CA LYS A 43 -0.08 -14.82 -7.35
C LYS A 43 0.90 -15.09 -6.21
N LYS A 44 0.39 -15.69 -5.16
CA LYS A 44 1.17 -16.26 -4.08
C LYS A 44 1.03 -17.76 -4.12
N ASP A 45 2.15 -18.45 -4.39
CA ASP A 45 2.19 -19.91 -4.51
C ASP A 45 1.08 -20.47 -5.44
N GLY A 46 0.92 -19.84 -6.61
CA GLY A 46 -0.07 -20.20 -7.62
C GLY A 46 -1.49 -19.66 -7.39
N THR A 47 -1.78 -19.11 -6.20
CA THR A 47 -3.10 -18.54 -5.88
C THR A 47 -3.13 -17.05 -6.21
N VAL A 48 -4.16 -16.59 -6.93
CA VAL A 48 -4.34 -15.16 -7.24
C VAL A 48 -4.69 -14.42 -5.96
N VAL A 49 -3.84 -13.48 -5.57
CA VAL A 49 -4.03 -12.62 -4.39
C VAL A 49 -4.52 -11.21 -4.77
N ALA A 50 -4.14 -10.74 -5.95
CA ALA A 50 -4.64 -9.49 -6.50
C ALA A 50 -4.72 -9.53 -8.04
N THR A 51 -5.56 -8.66 -8.59
CA THR A 51 -5.65 -8.41 -10.03
C THR A 51 -5.51 -6.91 -10.27
N VAL A 52 -4.52 -6.53 -11.06
CA VAL A 52 -4.26 -5.15 -11.45
C VAL A 52 -4.69 -4.96 -12.90
N ARG A 53 -5.62 -4.04 -13.14
CA ARG A 53 -6.00 -3.62 -14.49
C ARG A 53 -5.36 -2.30 -14.82
N GLU A 54 -4.68 -2.26 -15.93
CA GLU A 54 -3.96 -1.09 -16.43
C GLU A 54 -4.68 -0.52 -17.65
N LYS A 55 -4.90 0.80 -17.65
CA LYS A 55 -5.54 1.52 -18.73
C LYS A 55 -4.78 2.79 -19.06
N LEU A 56 -4.28 2.87 -20.28
CA LEU A 56 -3.59 4.04 -20.80
C LEU A 56 -4.58 5.02 -21.44
N SER A 57 -4.42 6.32 -21.15
CA SER A 57 -5.19 7.40 -21.78
C SER A 57 -4.97 7.45 -23.30
N LYS A 58 -5.90 8.07 -24.03
CA LYS A 58 -5.83 8.17 -25.49
C LYS A 58 -4.55 8.88 -25.97
N ASP A 59 -4.10 9.89 -25.25
CA ASP A 59 -2.88 10.65 -25.54
C ASP A 59 -1.60 9.99 -25.03
N GLY A 60 -1.73 8.89 -24.27
CA GLY A 60 -0.61 8.14 -23.70
C GLY A 60 0.13 8.85 -22.58
N LYS A 61 -0.46 9.88 -21.96
CA LYS A 61 0.18 10.67 -20.90
C LYS A 61 -0.19 10.22 -19.50
N GLU A 62 -1.32 9.54 -19.34
CA GLU A 62 -1.78 9.00 -18.06
C GLU A 62 -1.96 7.49 -18.15
N LEU A 63 -1.54 6.78 -17.12
CA LEU A 63 -1.80 5.37 -16.90
C LEU A 63 -2.63 5.25 -15.63
N THR A 64 -3.80 4.63 -15.72
CA THR A 64 -4.63 4.30 -14.56
C THR A 64 -4.47 2.83 -14.26
N THR A 65 -4.10 2.49 -13.04
CA THR A 65 -4.09 1.13 -12.52
C THR A 65 -5.24 0.97 -11.53
N THR A 66 -6.00 -0.11 -11.67
CA THR A 66 -7.05 -0.49 -10.72
C THR A 66 -6.69 -1.84 -10.14
N THR A 67 -6.38 -1.86 -8.85
CA THR A 67 -6.07 -3.08 -8.11
C THR A 67 -7.33 -3.62 -7.47
N ALA A 68 -7.54 -4.93 -7.56
CA ALA A 68 -8.63 -5.63 -6.92
C ALA A 68 -8.09 -6.78 -6.08
N THR A 69 -8.36 -6.75 -4.79
CA THR A 69 -8.03 -7.81 -3.83
C THR A 69 -9.32 -8.51 -3.41
N GLY A 70 -9.32 -9.85 -3.39
CA GLY A 70 -10.55 -10.59 -3.07
C GLY A 70 -11.74 -10.32 -4.01
N GLY A 71 -11.47 -9.88 -5.25
CA GLY A 71 -12.48 -9.62 -6.27
C GLY A 71 -13.14 -8.23 -6.22
N LYS A 72 -12.78 -7.38 -5.27
CA LYS A 72 -13.26 -5.99 -5.17
C LYS A 72 -12.15 -5.01 -5.57
N ALA A 73 -12.51 -3.93 -6.28
CA ALA A 73 -11.57 -2.88 -6.61
C ALA A 73 -11.21 -2.08 -5.35
N ASP A 74 -9.96 -2.22 -4.90
CA ASP A 74 -9.50 -1.68 -3.63
C ASP A 74 -8.72 -0.37 -3.80
N GLN A 75 -8.08 -0.19 -4.96
CA GLN A 75 -7.23 0.95 -5.20
C GLN A 75 -7.29 1.39 -6.67
N ILE A 76 -7.33 2.70 -6.89
CA ILE A 76 -7.13 3.32 -8.20
C ILE A 76 -5.91 4.22 -8.08
N THR A 77 -4.85 3.91 -8.81
CA THR A 77 -3.66 4.74 -8.89
C THR A 77 -3.56 5.37 -10.28
N VAL A 78 -3.30 6.66 -10.33
CA VAL A 78 -3.09 7.39 -11.57
C VAL A 78 -1.64 7.81 -11.67
N TRP A 79 -1.02 7.51 -12.79
CA TRP A 79 0.37 7.78 -13.09
C TRP A 79 0.48 8.76 -14.23
N LYS A 80 1.33 9.75 -14.11
CA LYS A 80 1.72 10.67 -15.19
C LYS A 80 3.01 10.19 -15.83
N ARG A 81 3.06 10.22 -17.15
CA ARG A 81 4.29 9.95 -17.88
C ARG A 81 5.26 11.11 -17.68
N THR A 82 6.44 10.82 -17.15
CA THR A 82 7.50 11.80 -16.89
C THR A 82 8.69 11.66 -17.81
N GLY A 83 8.86 10.49 -18.46
CA GLY A 83 9.96 10.23 -19.35
C GLY A 83 9.77 8.99 -20.21
N GLY A 84 10.82 8.63 -20.94
CA GLY A 84 10.83 7.51 -21.86
C GLY A 84 10.16 7.81 -23.21
N ALA A 85 10.82 7.42 -24.31
CA ALA A 85 10.23 7.53 -25.65
C ALA A 85 9.03 6.60 -25.74
N LYS A 86 7.96 7.05 -26.39
CA LYS A 86 6.90 6.16 -26.85
C LYS A 86 7.55 5.14 -27.79
N ALA A 87 7.90 3.97 -27.28
CA ALA A 87 8.33 2.90 -28.15
C ALA A 87 7.17 2.61 -29.11
N ALA A 88 7.42 2.62 -30.40
CA ALA A 88 6.39 2.43 -31.43
C ALA A 88 5.62 1.11 -31.29
N SER A 89 6.18 0.15 -30.55
CA SER A 89 5.62 -1.19 -30.37
C SER A 89 4.86 -1.38 -29.06
N ASP A 90 5.16 -0.63 -27.98
CA ASP A 90 4.48 -0.76 -26.70
C ASP A 90 4.27 0.61 -26.03
N LEU A 91 3.00 0.99 -25.91
CA LEU A 91 2.62 2.29 -25.36
C LEU A 91 2.82 2.39 -23.84
N PHE A 92 2.98 1.27 -23.13
CA PHE A 92 3.21 1.24 -21.69
C PHE A 92 4.67 1.52 -21.30
N VAL A 93 5.59 1.33 -22.24
CA VAL A 93 7.01 1.62 -21.99
C VAL A 93 7.22 3.09 -21.72
N GLY A 94 7.85 3.42 -20.59
CA GLY A 94 8.16 4.80 -20.19
C GLY A 94 8.42 4.90 -18.69
N GLU A 95 8.73 6.12 -18.28
CA GLU A 95 8.84 6.50 -16.88
C GLU A 95 7.53 7.11 -16.43
N TRP A 96 7.07 6.70 -15.25
CA TRP A 96 5.78 7.08 -14.72
C TRP A 96 5.93 7.55 -13.28
N THR A 97 5.30 8.66 -12.95
CA THR A 97 5.23 9.18 -11.58
C THR A 97 3.77 9.20 -11.12
N GLU A 98 3.52 8.76 -9.91
CA GLU A 98 2.19 8.76 -9.34
C GLU A 98 1.62 10.18 -9.20
N ASP A 99 0.35 10.35 -9.61
CA ASP A 99 -0.43 11.55 -9.34
C ASP A 99 -1.27 11.35 -8.07
N LEU A 100 -0.69 11.67 -6.93
CA LEU A 100 -1.36 11.54 -5.64
C LEU A 100 -2.68 12.30 -5.55
N SER A 101 -2.87 13.35 -6.35
CA SER A 101 -4.13 14.12 -6.37
C SER A 101 -5.29 13.35 -7.00
N LYS A 102 -4.99 12.36 -7.84
CA LYS A 102 -5.95 11.51 -8.54
C LYS A 102 -6.01 10.09 -8.02
N THR A 103 -5.01 9.66 -7.27
CA THR A 103 -4.97 8.33 -6.65
C THR A 103 -6.05 8.22 -5.58
N ARG A 104 -6.76 7.11 -5.57
CA ARG A 104 -7.82 6.81 -4.60
C ARG A 104 -7.63 5.39 -4.11
N LEU A 105 -7.61 5.22 -2.81
CA LEU A 105 -7.82 3.92 -2.21
C LEU A 105 -9.29 3.57 -2.37
N GLY A 106 -9.57 2.40 -2.90
CA GLY A 106 -10.91 1.88 -3.01
C GLY A 106 -11.53 1.62 -1.63
N GLN A 107 -12.80 1.28 -1.61
CA GLN A 107 -13.45 0.81 -0.41
C GLN A 107 -12.86 -0.53 0.01
N GLY A 108 -12.05 -0.57 1.07
CA GLY A 108 -11.47 -1.85 1.43
C GLY A 108 -10.65 -1.89 2.70
N LEU A 109 -9.93 -0.85 3.02
CA LEU A 109 -9.24 -0.83 4.30
C LEU A 109 -10.27 -0.61 5.42
N VAL A 110 -10.64 -1.68 6.08
CA VAL A 110 -11.43 -1.62 7.31
C VAL A 110 -10.45 -1.68 8.47
N LEU A 111 -10.41 -0.60 9.22
CA LEU A 111 -9.63 -0.49 10.43
C LEU A 111 -10.59 -0.47 11.62
N ARG A 112 -10.37 -1.35 12.56
CA ARG A 112 -11.13 -1.42 13.80
C ARG A 112 -10.22 -1.14 14.98
N ILE A 113 -10.54 -0.11 15.73
CA ILE A 113 -9.85 0.27 16.97
C ILE A 113 -10.84 0.18 18.09
N GLU A 114 -10.55 -0.63 19.08
CA GLU A 114 -11.39 -0.87 20.24
C GLU A 114 -10.63 -0.50 21.51
N ALA A 115 -11.33 0.02 22.51
CA ALA A 115 -10.74 0.18 23.85
C ALA A 115 -10.42 -1.21 24.42
N ASP A 116 -9.28 -1.32 25.09
CA ASP A 116 -8.87 -2.50 25.82
C ASP A 116 -9.04 -2.28 27.34
N GLU A 117 -9.32 -3.35 28.08
CA GLU A 117 -9.55 -3.30 29.54
C GLU A 117 -8.32 -2.79 30.32
N SER A 118 -7.13 -2.88 29.73
CA SER A 118 -5.87 -2.35 30.32
C SER A 118 -5.73 -0.83 30.22
N GLY A 119 -6.71 -0.12 29.62
CA GLY A 119 -6.62 1.32 29.35
C GLY A 119 -5.89 1.67 28.05
N GLY A 120 -5.59 0.67 27.23
CA GLY A 120 -5.02 0.79 25.90
C GLY A 120 -6.05 0.59 24.80
N ILE A 121 -5.56 0.16 23.63
CA ILE A 121 -6.38 -0.17 22.49
C ILE A 121 -6.04 -1.54 21.92
N ARG A 122 -7.02 -2.15 21.27
CA ARG A 122 -6.87 -3.27 20.35
C ARG A 122 -7.06 -2.74 18.94
N PHE A 123 -6.00 -2.84 18.14
CA PHE A 123 -5.98 -2.47 16.74
C PHE A 123 -6.15 -3.71 15.87
N LEU A 124 -7.09 -3.68 14.92
CA LEU A 124 -7.43 -4.77 14.02
C LEU A 124 -7.54 -4.22 12.59
N GLY A 125 -6.66 -4.68 11.74
CA GLY A 125 -6.56 -4.36 10.31
C GLY A 125 -5.87 -5.50 9.59
N ASP A 126 -5.01 -5.20 8.63
CA ASP A 126 -4.18 -6.19 7.94
C ASP A 126 -3.19 -6.88 8.91
N PHE A 127 -2.82 -6.17 9.96
CA PHE A 127 -2.11 -6.67 11.13
C PHE A 127 -2.86 -6.29 12.41
N SER A 128 -2.46 -6.84 13.53
CA SER A 128 -3.15 -6.59 14.80
C SER A 128 -2.20 -6.48 15.98
N TYR A 129 -2.63 -5.74 16.99
CA TYR A 129 -1.95 -5.64 18.28
C TYR A 129 -2.90 -5.14 19.37
N THR A 130 -2.47 -5.33 20.62
CA THR A 130 -3.04 -4.66 21.82
C THR A 130 -1.90 -3.89 22.45
N ALA A 131 -2.09 -2.62 22.71
CA ALA A 131 -1.06 -1.73 23.25
C ALA A 131 -1.65 -0.63 24.12
N CYS A 132 -0.92 -0.21 25.15
CA CYS A 132 -1.21 0.97 25.94
C CYS A 132 -0.43 2.18 25.43
N PHE A 133 -0.86 3.38 25.80
CA PHE A 133 -0.19 4.64 25.47
C PHE A 133 0.91 4.99 26.49
N ASP A 134 1.74 4.03 26.86
CA ASP A 134 2.74 4.13 27.91
C ASP A 134 4.20 4.14 27.42
N GLY A 135 4.37 4.24 26.10
CA GLY A 135 5.68 4.30 25.46
C GLY A 135 6.45 2.97 25.43
N LYS A 136 5.85 1.87 25.89
CA LYS A 136 6.48 0.54 25.80
C LYS A 136 6.27 -0.10 24.45
N GLN A 137 7.07 -1.10 24.15
CA GLN A 137 6.96 -1.90 22.96
C GLN A 137 5.96 -3.04 23.15
N TYR A 138 5.05 -3.18 22.19
CA TYR A 138 4.02 -4.23 22.15
C TYR A 138 4.16 -5.04 20.86
N ALA A 139 4.06 -6.37 20.98
CA ALA A 139 4.21 -7.27 19.86
C ALA A 139 3.08 -7.13 18.81
N LEU A 140 3.45 -7.19 17.54
CA LEU A 140 2.53 -7.21 16.41
C LEU A 140 2.25 -8.64 15.96
N LYS A 141 1.04 -8.86 15.43
CA LYS A 141 0.63 -10.11 14.78
C LYS A 141 0.35 -9.84 13.31
N ASN A 142 0.77 -10.75 12.43
CA ASN A 142 0.59 -10.65 10.98
C ASN A 142 1.21 -9.36 10.37
N SER A 143 2.33 -8.91 10.90
CA SER A 143 3.05 -7.72 10.46
C SER A 143 4.47 -8.08 10.05
N ARG A 144 5.06 -7.22 9.22
CA ARG A 144 6.51 -7.24 8.94
C ARG A 144 7.32 -6.64 10.08
N ASN A 145 6.69 -5.80 10.88
CA ASN A 145 7.29 -5.20 12.05
C ASN A 145 7.04 -6.10 13.26
N ASP A 146 7.95 -6.08 14.20
CA ASP A 146 7.91 -6.93 15.39
C ASP A 146 7.12 -6.27 16.50
N THR A 147 7.33 -4.96 16.67
CA THR A 147 6.76 -4.20 17.78
C THR A 147 6.21 -2.85 17.36
N VAL A 148 5.26 -2.34 18.15
CA VAL A 148 4.74 -0.98 18.11
C VAL A 148 4.86 -0.33 19.47
N THR A 149 5.16 0.96 19.48
CA THR A 149 5.06 1.85 20.64
C THR A 149 3.99 2.89 20.37
N LEU A 150 3.08 3.13 21.30
CA LEU A 150 2.05 4.18 21.19
C LEU A 150 2.31 5.29 22.18
N GLU A 151 2.08 6.52 21.75
CA GLU A 151 2.10 7.72 22.59
C GLU A 151 0.85 8.55 22.30
N LEU A 152 0.09 8.87 23.34
CA LEU A 152 -1.03 9.80 23.27
C LEU A 152 -0.48 11.22 23.41
N VAL A 153 -0.36 11.94 22.31
CA VAL A 153 0.17 13.31 22.25
C VAL A 153 -0.84 14.30 22.84
N ASP A 154 -2.11 14.12 22.48
CA ASP A 154 -3.27 14.84 23.00
C ASP A 154 -4.54 13.99 22.83
N PRO A 155 -5.74 14.42 23.30
CA PRO A 155 -6.97 13.61 23.22
C PRO A 155 -7.38 13.18 21.81
N HIS A 156 -6.82 13.80 20.78
CA HIS A 156 -7.15 13.54 19.36
C HIS A 156 -5.96 13.04 18.54
N THR A 157 -4.77 13.01 19.13
CA THR A 157 -3.53 12.69 18.40
C THR A 157 -2.77 11.55 19.06
N VAL A 158 -2.50 10.51 18.27
CA VAL A 158 -1.66 9.38 18.67
C VAL A 158 -0.47 9.28 17.71
N ASP A 159 0.72 9.13 18.26
CA ASP A 159 1.91 8.74 17.53
C ASP A 159 2.18 7.25 17.75
N ALA A 160 2.48 6.54 16.67
CA ALA A 160 2.85 5.13 16.70
C ALA A 160 4.21 4.94 16.03
N ILE A 161 5.08 4.17 16.67
CA ILE A 161 6.44 3.86 16.15
C ILE A 161 6.55 2.36 16.01
N TYR A 162 6.79 1.89 14.78
CA TYR A 162 6.94 0.48 14.45
C TYR A 162 8.42 0.13 14.26
N ARG A 163 8.80 -1.03 14.77
CA ARG A 163 10.18 -1.51 14.70
C ARG A 163 10.26 -2.93 14.17
N ARG A 164 11.36 -3.20 13.47
CA ARG A 164 11.81 -4.52 13.08
C ARG A 164 13.28 -4.63 13.48
N ASP A 165 13.64 -5.71 14.16
CA ASP A 165 15.02 -5.91 14.65
C ASP A 165 15.53 -4.65 15.41
N GLU A 166 14.70 -4.09 16.30
CA GLU A 166 14.92 -2.85 17.06
C GLU A 166 15.06 -1.57 16.22
N GLN A 167 15.07 -1.64 14.89
CA GLN A 167 15.15 -0.48 14.01
C GLN A 167 13.77 0.08 13.71
N VAL A 168 13.65 1.40 13.75
CA VAL A 168 12.43 2.10 13.34
C VAL A 168 12.26 1.99 11.84
N THR A 169 11.21 1.32 11.41
CA THR A 169 10.86 1.11 10.00
C THR A 169 9.68 1.96 9.55
N GLN A 170 8.81 2.34 10.51
CA GLN A 170 7.61 3.12 10.21
C GLN A 170 7.23 3.99 11.41
N THR A 171 6.71 5.17 11.11
CA THR A 171 6.05 6.04 12.09
C THR A 171 4.70 6.47 11.55
N ASP A 172 3.68 6.40 12.40
CA ASP A 172 2.33 6.86 12.08
C ASP A 172 1.93 7.99 13.00
N ARG A 173 1.19 8.95 12.46
CA ARG A 173 0.43 9.91 13.24
C ARG A 173 -1.05 9.78 12.91
N TRP A 174 -1.85 9.51 13.92
CA TRP A 174 -3.30 9.46 13.83
C TRP A 174 -3.87 10.75 14.35
N LEU A 175 -4.73 11.37 13.57
CA LEU A 175 -5.45 12.58 13.97
C LEU A 175 -6.95 12.32 13.86
N VAL A 176 -7.64 12.30 14.99
CA VAL A 176 -9.09 12.11 15.06
C VAL A 176 -9.77 13.48 15.07
N SER A 177 -10.81 13.65 14.25
CA SER A 177 -11.60 14.89 14.22
C SER A 177 -12.30 15.09 15.57
N ALA A 178 -12.61 16.36 15.91
CA ALA A 178 -13.25 16.70 17.18
C ALA A 178 -14.62 16.02 17.39
N ASP A 179 -15.33 15.71 16.31
CA ASP A 179 -16.59 14.97 16.33
C ASP A 179 -16.43 13.44 16.34
N GLY A 180 -15.18 12.95 16.28
CA GLY A 180 -14.84 11.53 16.27
C GLY A 180 -15.29 10.77 15.01
N GLN A 181 -15.71 11.47 13.93
CA GLN A 181 -16.25 10.83 12.72
C GLN A 181 -15.19 10.56 11.64
N GLN A 182 -14.03 11.17 11.77
CA GLN A 182 -12.94 11.02 10.80
C GLN A 182 -11.62 10.79 11.54
N MET A 183 -10.76 9.98 10.93
CA MET A 183 -9.38 9.81 11.35
C MET A 183 -8.46 9.95 10.15
N THR A 184 -7.49 10.84 10.26
CA THR A 184 -6.38 10.93 9.31
C THR A 184 -5.21 10.13 9.86
N LEU A 185 -4.71 9.19 9.07
CA LEU A 185 -3.49 8.44 9.33
C LEU A 185 -2.41 8.96 8.38
N SER A 186 -1.34 9.51 8.93
CA SER A 186 -0.15 9.89 8.19
C SER A 186 0.96 8.92 8.54
N THR A 187 1.39 8.13 7.56
CA THR A 187 2.42 7.11 7.72
C THR A 187 3.69 7.56 7.04
N THR A 188 4.83 7.42 7.70
CA THR A 188 6.16 7.53 7.09
C THR A 188 6.89 6.21 7.29
N SER A 189 7.21 5.54 6.18
CA SER A 189 7.94 4.27 6.17
C SER A 189 9.35 4.47 5.63
N THR A 190 10.29 3.70 6.16
CA THR A 190 11.64 3.57 5.61
C THR A 190 11.74 2.22 4.91
N LEU A 191 11.99 2.27 3.62
CA LEU A 191 12.15 1.07 2.80
C LEU A 191 13.51 0.41 3.05
N GLU A 192 13.67 -0.84 2.62
CA GLU A 192 14.96 -1.55 2.71
C GLU A 192 16.08 -0.83 1.93
N THR A 193 15.73 -0.05 0.92
CA THR A 193 16.64 0.84 0.17
C THR A 193 17.09 2.07 0.96
N GLY A 194 16.53 2.31 2.15
CA GLY A 194 16.73 3.54 2.94
C GLY A 194 15.87 4.73 2.49
N GLN A 195 15.09 4.59 1.42
CA GLN A 195 14.19 5.64 0.97
C GLN A 195 13.03 5.80 1.98
N ARG A 196 12.66 7.05 2.26
CA ARG A 196 11.48 7.38 3.08
C ARG A 196 10.30 7.68 2.20
N VAL A 197 9.17 7.06 2.52
CA VAL A 197 7.88 7.25 1.84
C VAL A 197 6.87 7.73 2.84
N THR A 198 6.07 8.74 2.45
CA THR A 198 4.99 9.26 3.29
C THR A 198 3.66 9.09 2.58
N GLU A 199 2.70 8.48 3.27
CA GLU A 199 1.34 8.28 2.82
C GLU A 199 0.34 8.95 3.77
N LYS A 200 -0.81 9.31 3.25
CA LYS A 200 -1.90 9.88 4.04
C LYS A 200 -3.22 9.21 3.69
N LEU A 201 -3.85 8.60 4.68
CA LEU A 201 -5.12 7.91 4.57
C LEU A 201 -6.20 8.65 5.37
N LEU A 202 -7.41 8.71 4.83
CA LEU A 202 -8.57 9.27 5.52
C LEU A 202 -9.59 8.17 5.75
N PHE A 203 -9.85 7.87 7.01
CA PHE A 203 -10.90 6.95 7.44
C PHE A 203 -12.14 7.72 7.87
N LYS A 204 -13.30 7.15 7.60
CA LYS A 204 -14.60 7.65 8.06
C LYS A 204 -15.29 6.54 8.86
N LYS A 205 -15.90 6.95 9.96
CA LYS A 205 -16.68 6.06 10.83
C LYS A 205 -18.02 5.70 10.20
#